data_af91c3724e561f9db158ac54c2ed5b87
#
_entry.id   af91c3724e561f9db158ac54c2ed5b87
#
_cell.length_a   1.000
_cell.length_b   1.000
_cell.length_c   1.000
_cell.angle_alpha   90.00
_cell.angle_beta   90.00
_cell.angle_gamma   90.00
#
_symmetry.space_group_name_H-M   'P 1'
#
loop_
_entity.id
_entity.type
_entity.pdbx_description
1 polymer ?
#
loop_
_entity_poly.entity_id
_entity_poly.type
_entity_poly.pdbx_seq_one_letter_code
_entity_poly.pdbx_strand_id
1 'polypeptide(L)'
;RLAAGRAQDIEFLLDRLTGPRPAWRHADLVDRIRIGMAGHSIGGNAAAATMATDPRVLAGINMDGTFVTPVPADGLDGRPFLLLGMPGHSPGGSDDTWDRDWRRLDGWKRWLTVTGTAHIDFSDISVLADQAGLPDPDSPLSGERTAQIMRAYVTAFFDLHLRATPQPLL
;
A
#
# COMPACT_ATOMS: atom_id res chain seq x y z
N ARG A 1 -9.91 -9.61 11.63
CA ARG A 1 -10.04 -10.90 10.91
C ARG A 1 -9.87 -10.75 9.40
N LEU A 2 -10.48 -9.73 8.73
CA LEU A 2 -10.40 -9.59 7.27
C LEU A 2 -8.95 -9.36 6.75
N ALA A 3 -8.20 -8.40 7.29
CA ALA A 3 -6.82 -8.14 6.84
C ALA A 3 -5.89 -9.33 7.12
N ALA A 4 -6.03 -9.99 8.28
CA ALA A 4 -5.27 -11.20 8.59
C ALA A 4 -5.61 -12.38 7.67
N GLY A 5 -6.88 -12.55 7.27
CA GLY A 5 -7.25 -13.56 6.27
C GLY A 5 -6.61 -13.27 4.90
N ARG A 6 -6.62 -12.00 4.47
CA ARG A 6 -5.91 -11.59 3.23
C ARG A 6 -4.40 -11.79 3.31
N ALA A 7 -3.79 -11.58 4.49
CA ALA A 7 -2.37 -11.86 4.67
C ALA A 7 -2.06 -13.35 4.43
N GLN A 8 -2.88 -14.25 4.97
CA GLN A 8 -2.75 -15.69 4.71
C GLN A 8 -2.92 -16.06 3.23
N ASP A 9 -3.86 -15.42 2.52
CA ASP A 9 -4.04 -15.60 1.08
C ASP A 9 -2.79 -15.15 0.31
N ILE A 10 -2.18 -14.03 0.70
CA ILE A 10 -0.94 -13.51 0.09
C ILE A 10 0.24 -14.44 0.38
N GLU A 11 0.40 -14.90 1.62
CA GLU A 11 1.43 -15.89 1.98
C GLU A 11 1.30 -17.16 1.12
N PHE A 12 0.08 -17.67 0.97
CA PHE A 12 -0.19 -18.81 0.07
C PHE A 12 0.22 -18.50 -1.38
N LEU A 13 -0.13 -17.32 -1.91
CA LEU A 13 0.26 -16.91 -3.26
C LEU A 13 1.79 -16.82 -3.40
N LEU A 14 2.47 -16.23 -2.43
CA LEU A 14 3.94 -16.17 -2.42
C LEU A 14 4.57 -17.56 -2.42
N ASP A 15 4.05 -18.48 -1.62
CA ASP A 15 4.50 -19.88 -1.61
C ASP A 15 4.32 -20.56 -2.96
N ARG A 16 3.18 -20.29 -3.62
CA ARG A 16 2.87 -20.85 -4.95
C ARG A 16 3.68 -20.23 -6.08
N LEU A 17 4.11 -18.97 -5.93
CA LEU A 17 4.88 -18.26 -6.97
C LEU A 17 6.40 -18.41 -6.78
N THR A 18 6.88 -18.46 -5.52
CA THR A 18 8.30 -18.41 -5.22
C THR A 18 8.88 -19.70 -4.65
N GLY A 19 8.03 -20.70 -4.38
CA GLY A 19 8.44 -21.99 -3.85
C GLY A 19 9.22 -22.85 -4.84
N PRO A 20 9.69 -24.04 -4.41
CA PRO A 20 10.54 -24.91 -5.23
C PRO A 20 9.81 -25.51 -6.45
N ARG A 21 8.48 -25.54 -6.42
CA ARG A 21 7.62 -25.97 -7.54
C ARG A 21 6.56 -24.92 -7.79
N PRO A 22 6.92 -23.81 -8.46
CA PRO A 22 5.98 -22.71 -8.68
C PRO A 22 4.76 -23.15 -9.49
N ALA A 23 3.60 -22.61 -9.16
CA ALA A 23 2.36 -22.91 -9.88
C ALA A 23 2.25 -22.18 -11.23
N TRP A 24 3.00 -21.07 -11.39
CA TRP A 24 2.99 -20.28 -12.60
C TRP A 24 4.18 -20.63 -13.51
N ARG A 25 3.92 -20.89 -14.78
CA ARG A 25 4.94 -21.29 -15.75
C ARG A 25 6.05 -20.25 -16.00
N HIS A 26 5.78 -18.97 -15.67
CA HIS A 26 6.73 -17.86 -15.82
C HIS A 26 7.23 -17.35 -14.47
N ALA A 27 7.26 -18.19 -13.45
CA ALA A 27 7.74 -17.82 -12.12
C ALA A 27 9.24 -17.46 -12.07
N ASP A 28 9.98 -17.76 -13.12
CA ASP A 28 11.35 -17.29 -13.36
C ASP A 28 11.44 -15.77 -13.54
N LEU A 29 10.34 -15.10 -13.91
CA LEU A 29 10.24 -13.66 -14.00
C LEU A 29 10.03 -12.99 -12.64
N VAL A 30 9.68 -13.75 -11.59
CA VAL A 30 9.47 -13.22 -10.25
C VAL A 30 10.80 -13.03 -9.54
N ASP A 31 11.10 -11.80 -9.17
CA ASP A 31 12.24 -11.50 -8.31
C ASP A 31 11.91 -11.85 -6.86
N ARG A 32 12.43 -12.99 -6.41
CA ARG A 32 12.11 -13.57 -5.09
C ARG A 32 12.71 -12.82 -3.91
N ILE A 33 13.66 -11.93 -4.17
CA ILE A 33 14.39 -11.18 -3.15
C ILE A 33 14.01 -9.69 -3.14
N ARG A 34 13.06 -9.27 -3.98
CA ARG A 34 12.59 -7.88 -4.08
C ARG A 34 11.07 -7.82 -4.17
N ILE A 35 10.41 -8.30 -3.12
CA ILE A 35 8.94 -8.35 -3.05
C ILE A 35 8.46 -7.17 -2.22
N GLY A 36 7.56 -6.39 -2.78
CA GLY A 36 6.82 -5.34 -2.08
C GLY A 36 5.33 -5.55 -2.20
N MET A 37 4.57 -4.93 -1.31
CA MET A 37 3.12 -5.01 -1.31
C MET A 37 2.50 -3.62 -1.19
N ALA A 38 1.58 -3.28 -2.09
CA ALA A 38 0.74 -2.10 -2.00
C ALA A 38 -0.72 -2.53 -1.99
N GLY A 39 -1.55 -1.79 -1.30
CA GLY A 39 -2.98 -2.08 -1.31
C GLY A 39 -3.83 -0.86 -0.98
N HIS A 40 -5.00 -0.81 -1.61
CA HIS A 40 -6.02 0.19 -1.31
C HIS A 40 -6.99 -0.32 -0.25
N SER A 41 -7.44 0.57 0.64
CA SER A 41 -8.44 0.25 1.64
C SER A 41 -8.00 -0.93 2.53
N ILE A 42 -8.82 -1.96 2.70
CA ILE A 42 -8.46 -3.18 3.44
C ILE A 42 -7.20 -3.86 2.89
N GLY A 43 -6.87 -3.66 1.60
CA GLY A 43 -5.63 -4.14 0.99
C GLY A 43 -4.39 -3.45 1.55
N GLY A 44 -4.49 -2.16 1.91
CA GLY A 44 -3.41 -1.43 2.58
C GLY A 44 -3.14 -1.95 3.99
N ASN A 45 -4.20 -2.22 4.76
CA ASN A 45 -4.05 -2.89 6.06
C ASN A 45 -3.52 -4.33 5.91
N ALA A 46 -3.93 -5.05 4.84
CA ALA A 46 -3.38 -6.38 4.54
C ALA A 46 -1.88 -6.33 4.21
N ALA A 47 -1.38 -5.24 3.57
CA ALA A 47 0.05 -5.08 3.33
C ALA A 47 0.85 -5.06 4.63
N ALA A 48 0.43 -4.27 5.62
CA ALA A 48 1.06 -4.25 6.93
C ALA A 48 0.92 -5.60 7.66
N ALA A 49 -0.26 -6.23 7.61
CA ALA A 49 -0.50 -7.53 8.24
C ALA A 49 0.36 -8.64 7.62
N THR A 50 0.54 -8.64 6.28
CA THR A 50 1.42 -9.60 5.61
C THR A 50 2.88 -9.34 5.96
N MET A 51 3.33 -8.09 5.99
CA MET A 51 4.70 -7.78 6.41
C MET A 51 4.99 -8.23 7.84
N ALA A 52 3.99 -8.19 8.73
CA ALA A 52 4.16 -8.63 10.11
C ALA A 52 4.40 -10.15 10.23
N THR A 53 3.94 -10.95 9.27
CA THR A 53 3.99 -12.43 9.32
C THR A 53 4.91 -13.04 8.27
N ASP A 54 5.17 -12.35 7.16
CA ASP A 54 6.00 -12.86 6.06
C ASP A 54 7.22 -11.96 5.80
N PRO A 55 8.43 -12.39 6.15
CA PRO A 55 9.64 -11.60 5.97
C PRO A 55 10.05 -11.44 4.50
N ARG A 56 9.43 -12.14 3.56
CA ARG A 56 9.68 -11.97 2.12
C ARG A 56 9.18 -10.63 1.59
N VAL A 57 8.16 -10.04 2.24
CA VAL A 57 7.65 -8.72 1.86
C VAL A 57 8.49 -7.63 2.50
N LEU A 58 9.34 -7.00 1.70
CA LEU A 58 10.41 -6.10 2.16
C LEU A 58 9.98 -4.63 2.28
N ALA A 59 8.87 -4.25 1.64
CA ALA A 59 8.38 -2.86 1.64
C ALA A 59 6.87 -2.85 1.46
N GLY A 60 6.16 -1.93 2.13
CA GLY A 60 4.71 -1.88 2.10
C GLY A 60 4.14 -0.48 1.89
N ILE A 61 2.98 -0.43 1.23
CA ILE A 61 2.19 0.80 1.06
C ILE A 61 0.75 0.54 1.48
N ASN A 62 0.24 1.41 2.35
CA ASN A 62 -1.19 1.52 2.63
C ASN A 62 -1.75 2.74 1.89
N MET A 63 -2.61 2.50 0.90
CA MET A 63 -3.36 3.51 0.20
C MET A 63 -4.77 3.60 0.80
N ASP A 64 -4.96 4.60 1.64
CA ASP A 64 -6.24 5.01 2.22
C ASP A 64 -6.99 3.91 3.00
N GLY A 65 -6.26 3.01 3.66
CA GLY A 65 -6.86 1.89 4.42
C GLY A 65 -6.80 2.08 5.93
N THR A 66 -7.95 1.96 6.60
CA THR A 66 -8.03 1.88 8.05
C THR A 66 -7.29 0.66 8.59
N PHE A 67 -6.49 0.81 9.64
CA PHE A 67 -5.77 -0.30 10.28
C PHE A 67 -6.69 -1.07 11.25
N VAL A 68 -7.62 -1.86 10.71
CA VAL A 68 -8.48 -2.75 11.51
C VAL A 68 -7.71 -3.89 12.17
N THR A 69 -6.61 -4.32 11.55
CA THR A 69 -5.57 -5.15 12.18
C THR A 69 -4.38 -4.25 12.44
N PRO A 70 -4.06 -3.99 13.72
CA PRO A 70 -2.94 -3.11 14.05
C PRO A 70 -1.58 -3.64 13.60
N VAL A 71 -0.66 -2.74 13.29
CA VAL A 71 0.77 -3.06 13.21
C VAL A 71 1.22 -3.62 14.57
N PRO A 72 2.05 -4.66 14.64
CA PRO A 72 2.60 -5.16 15.90
C PRO A 72 3.26 -4.06 16.73
N ALA A 73 3.27 -4.22 18.05
CA ALA A 73 3.84 -3.22 18.94
C ALA A 73 5.37 -3.06 18.77
N ASP A 74 6.02 -4.12 18.31
CA ASP A 74 7.46 -4.21 17.99
C ASP A 74 7.80 -3.84 16.54
N GLY A 75 6.81 -3.39 15.76
CA GLY A 75 7.01 -2.84 14.42
C GLY A 75 6.95 -3.87 13.30
N LEU A 76 7.68 -3.58 12.22
CA LEU A 76 7.80 -4.38 11.01
C LEU A 76 9.26 -4.76 10.72
N ASP A 77 10.07 -4.96 11.75
CA ASP A 77 11.51 -5.30 11.66
C ASP A 77 12.32 -4.26 10.86
N GLY A 78 12.05 -2.97 11.08
CA GLY A 78 12.74 -1.88 10.41
C GLY A 78 12.43 -1.74 8.91
N ARG A 79 11.46 -2.49 8.39
CA ARG A 79 11.09 -2.45 6.96
C ARG A 79 10.30 -1.18 6.61
N PRO A 80 10.55 -0.60 5.43
CA PRO A 80 9.93 0.65 5.01
C PRO A 80 8.43 0.51 4.76
N PHE A 81 7.68 1.55 5.17
CA PHE A 81 6.24 1.62 4.97
C PHE A 81 5.75 3.03 4.60
N LEU A 82 4.98 3.13 3.54
CA LEU A 82 4.37 4.39 3.08
C LEU A 82 2.87 4.41 3.42
N LEU A 83 2.44 5.48 4.05
CA LEU A 83 1.03 5.83 4.20
C LEU A 83 0.67 6.91 3.18
N LEU A 84 -0.33 6.65 2.36
CA LEU A 84 -0.81 7.56 1.33
C LEU A 84 -2.33 7.62 1.41
N GLY A 85 -2.92 8.72 1.86
CA GLY A 85 -4.34 8.78 2.17
C GLY A 85 -5.03 10.09 1.78
N MET A 86 -6.36 10.06 1.78
CA MET A 86 -7.22 11.24 1.65
C MET A 86 -7.14 12.13 2.90
N PRO A 87 -7.74 13.33 2.90
CA PRO A 87 -7.71 14.24 4.06
C PRO A 87 -8.21 13.65 5.38
N GLY A 88 -9.16 12.69 5.35
CA GLY A 88 -9.64 11.98 6.55
C GLY A 88 -8.58 11.13 7.24
N HIS A 89 -7.55 10.72 6.50
CA HIS A 89 -6.37 10.01 6.98
C HIS A 89 -5.15 10.93 7.15
N SER A 90 -5.35 12.21 7.41
CA SER A 90 -4.26 13.12 7.83
C SER A 90 -3.93 12.93 9.33
N PRO A 91 -2.72 13.30 9.78
CA PRO A 91 -2.38 13.26 11.21
C PRO A 91 -3.42 13.98 12.07
N GLY A 92 -3.97 13.30 13.09
CA GLY A 92 -5.07 13.80 13.91
C GLY A 92 -6.42 13.88 13.19
N GLY A 93 -6.56 13.26 12.05
CA GLY A 93 -7.80 13.19 11.27
C GLY A 93 -8.87 12.28 11.90
N SER A 94 -9.88 11.92 11.10
CA SER A 94 -11.02 11.14 11.60
C SER A 94 -10.72 9.66 11.85
N ASP A 95 -9.65 9.11 11.27
CA ASP A 95 -9.18 7.74 11.50
C ASP A 95 -7.93 7.72 12.39
N ASP A 96 -8.12 7.56 13.70
CA ASP A 96 -7.08 7.50 14.71
C ASP A 96 -6.20 6.24 14.63
N THR A 97 -6.61 5.25 13.83
CA THR A 97 -5.81 4.03 13.63
C THR A 97 -4.50 4.32 12.92
N TRP A 98 -4.47 5.35 12.06
CA TRP A 98 -3.25 5.79 11.40
C TRP A 98 -2.26 6.43 12.39
N ASP A 99 -2.73 7.28 13.30
CA ASP A 99 -1.90 7.87 14.36
C ASP A 99 -1.35 6.81 15.32
N ARG A 100 -2.17 5.79 15.63
CA ARG A 100 -1.76 4.65 16.45
C ARG A 100 -0.63 3.87 15.78
N ASP A 101 -0.81 3.48 14.53
CA ASP A 101 0.10 2.56 13.84
C ASP A 101 1.31 3.28 13.24
N TRP A 102 1.20 4.58 12.95
CA TRP A 102 2.36 5.40 12.67
C TRP A 102 3.43 5.32 13.75
N ARG A 103 3.04 5.30 15.01
CA ARG A 103 3.99 5.17 16.14
C ARG A 103 4.66 3.81 16.22
N ARG A 104 4.02 2.78 15.66
CA ARG A 104 4.53 1.40 15.66
C ARG A 104 5.43 1.07 14.48
N LEU A 105 5.28 1.80 13.37
CA LEU A 105 6.19 1.64 12.24
C LEU A 105 7.60 2.07 12.67
N ASP A 106 8.55 1.15 12.58
CA ASP A 106 9.90 1.26 13.16
C ASP A 106 11.00 1.48 12.11
N GLY A 107 10.70 1.32 10.81
CA GLY A 107 11.59 1.57 9.69
C GLY A 107 11.45 2.96 9.06
N TRP A 108 12.00 3.11 7.85
CA TRP A 108 11.71 4.29 7.03
C TRP A 108 10.21 4.41 6.81
N LYS A 109 9.67 5.59 7.04
CA LYS A 109 8.24 5.83 6.88
C LYS A 109 7.94 7.22 6.40
N ARG A 110 6.88 7.36 5.60
CA ARG A 110 6.26 8.63 5.24
C ARG A 110 4.76 8.53 5.35
N TRP A 111 4.17 9.64 5.73
CA TRP A 111 2.73 9.81 5.77
C TRP A 111 2.38 10.99 4.88
N LEU A 112 1.71 10.72 3.78
CA LEU A 112 1.35 11.70 2.77
C LEU A 112 -0.17 11.77 2.66
N THR A 113 -0.69 13.01 2.66
CA THR A 113 -2.10 13.27 2.43
C THR A 113 -2.28 13.89 1.04
N VAL A 114 -3.15 13.30 0.24
CA VAL A 114 -3.51 13.82 -1.08
C VAL A 114 -4.79 14.63 -0.95
N THR A 115 -4.64 15.96 -0.91
CA THR A 115 -5.79 16.86 -0.82
C THR A 115 -6.62 16.82 -2.08
N GLY A 116 -7.94 16.92 -1.94
CA GLY A 116 -8.87 16.88 -3.07
C GLY A 116 -9.16 15.48 -3.58
N THR A 117 -8.92 14.45 -2.76
CA THR A 117 -9.28 13.07 -3.05
C THR A 117 -10.30 12.53 -2.06
N ALA A 118 -11.11 11.59 -2.52
CA ALA A 118 -11.97 10.72 -1.75
C ALA A 118 -11.40 9.29 -1.71
N HIS A 119 -11.98 8.42 -0.89
CA HIS A 119 -11.52 7.04 -0.69
C HIS A 119 -11.36 6.25 -1.98
N ILE A 120 -12.29 6.43 -2.91
CA ILE A 120 -12.33 5.67 -4.18
C ILE A 120 -11.21 6.07 -5.15
N ASP A 121 -10.61 7.26 -4.99
CA ASP A 121 -9.60 7.80 -5.88
C ASP A 121 -8.25 7.08 -5.82
N PHE A 122 -8.06 6.25 -4.79
CA PHE A 122 -6.90 5.37 -4.67
C PHE A 122 -7.06 4.05 -5.45
N SER A 123 -8.00 4.04 -6.41
CA SER A 123 -8.28 2.93 -7.33
C SER A 123 -8.52 3.44 -8.75
N ASP A 124 -8.65 2.53 -9.73
CA ASP A 124 -8.92 2.92 -11.12
C ASP A 124 -10.37 3.38 -11.37
N ILE A 125 -11.24 3.30 -10.35
CA ILE A 125 -12.67 3.63 -10.48
C ILE A 125 -12.84 5.09 -10.86
N SER A 126 -12.08 6.01 -10.28
CA SER A 126 -12.19 7.44 -10.63
C SER A 126 -11.79 7.72 -12.07
N VAL A 127 -10.77 7.01 -12.59
CA VAL A 127 -10.38 7.11 -14.01
C VAL A 127 -11.53 6.63 -14.93
N LEU A 128 -12.13 5.50 -14.58
CA LEU A 128 -13.23 4.90 -15.33
C LEU A 128 -14.51 5.78 -15.25
N ALA A 129 -14.78 6.35 -14.08
CA ALA A 129 -15.90 7.27 -13.88
C ALA A 129 -15.74 8.53 -14.74
N ASP A 130 -14.56 9.15 -14.76
CA ASP A 130 -14.27 10.31 -15.61
C ASP A 130 -14.49 9.96 -17.10
N GLN A 131 -13.98 8.81 -17.55
CA GLN A 131 -14.16 8.34 -18.93
C GLN A 131 -15.62 8.09 -19.28
N ALA A 132 -16.43 7.68 -18.30
CA ALA A 132 -17.88 7.49 -18.46
C ALA A 132 -18.69 8.80 -18.34
N GLY A 133 -18.05 9.94 -18.06
CA GLY A 133 -18.71 11.22 -17.82
C GLY A 133 -19.47 11.28 -16.49
N LEU A 134 -19.05 10.51 -15.50
CA LEU A 134 -19.63 10.38 -14.15
C LEU A 134 -18.61 10.77 -13.07
N PRO A 135 -18.02 11.98 -13.11
CA PRO A 135 -17.03 12.39 -12.11
C PRO A 135 -17.66 12.45 -10.71
N ASP A 136 -16.86 12.13 -9.69
CA ASP A 136 -17.28 12.24 -8.30
C ASP A 136 -17.28 13.73 -7.87
N PRO A 137 -18.44 14.32 -7.48
CA PRO A 137 -18.51 15.70 -7.05
C PRO A 137 -17.73 15.97 -5.76
N ASP A 138 -17.47 14.95 -4.93
CA ASP A 138 -16.73 15.06 -3.68
C ASP A 138 -15.20 14.92 -3.89
N SER A 139 -14.77 14.62 -5.11
CA SER A 139 -13.36 14.54 -5.48
C SER A 139 -13.02 15.60 -6.55
N PRO A 140 -12.48 16.76 -6.13
CA PRO A 140 -12.10 17.81 -7.09
C PRO A 140 -10.90 17.48 -7.98
N LEU A 141 -10.12 16.44 -7.68
CA LEU A 141 -9.09 15.96 -8.59
C LEU A 141 -9.70 15.02 -9.63
N SER A 142 -9.29 15.17 -10.90
CA SER A 142 -9.65 14.18 -11.91
C SER A 142 -9.03 12.82 -11.62
N GLY A 143 -9.70 11.74 -12.02
CA GLY A 143 -9.20 10.38 -11.89
C GLY A 143 -7.85 10.20 -12.57
N GLU A 144 -7.63 10.84 -13.75
CA GLU A 144 -6.31 10.82 -14.39
C GLU A 144 -5.23 11.45 -13.52
N ARG A 145 -5.50 12.60 -12.89
CA ARG A 145 -4.52 13.28 -12.03
C ARG A 145 -4.23 12.45 -10.79
N THR A 146 -5.24 11.86 -10.18
CA THR A 146 -5.06 10.98 -9.03
C THR A 146 -4.24 9.74 -9.39
N ALA A 147 -4.54 9.10 -10.52
CA ALA A 147 -3.76 7.97 -11.02
C ALA A 147 -2.29 8.33 -11.32
N GLN A 148 -2.01 9.55 -11.83
CA GLN A 148 -0.64 10.05 -12.01
C GLN A 148 0.09 10.15 -10.66
N ILE A 149 -0.55 10.72 -9.63
CA ILE A 149 0.01 10.84 -8.28
C ILE A 149 0.28 9.45 -7.71
N MET A 150 -0.70 8.54 -7.74
CA MET A 150 -0.53 7.18 -7.24
C MET A 150 0.65 6.47 -7.92
N ARG A 151 0.70 6.46 -9.25
CA ARG A 151 1.80 5.84 -10.00
C ARG A 151 3.15 6.44 -9.63
N ALA A 152 3.25 7.77 -9.51
CA ALA A 152 4.49 8.43 -9.19
C ALA A 152 5.02 8.02 -7.81
N TYR A 153 4.19 8.07 -6.77
CA TYR A 153 4.61 7.76 -5.42
C TYR A 153 4.83 6.25 -5.19
N VAL A 154 3.98 5.39 -5.74
CA VAL A 154 4.13 3.93 -5.63
C VAL A 154 5.41 3.48 -6.34
N THR A 155 5.67 3.99 -7.55
CA THR A 155 6.90 3.66 -8.30
C THR A 155 8.13 4.17 -7.55
N ALA A 156 8.14 5.45 -7.13
CA ALA A 156 9.26 6.03 -6.39
C ALA A 156 9.57 5.25 -5.11
N PHE A 157 8.54 4.85 -4.36
CA PHE A 157 8.73 4.10 -3.12
C PHE A 157 9.38 2.73 -3.37
N PHE A 158 8.89 1.96 -4.33
CA PHE A 158 9.47 0.64 -4.61
C PHE A 158 10.83 0.74 -5.31
N ASP A 159 11.07 1.73 -6.16
CA ASP A 159 12.40 1.96 -6.73
C ASP A 159 13.43 2.30 -5.65
N LEU A 160 13.04 3.15 -4.68
CA LEU A 160 13.92 3.49 -3.57
C LEU A 160 14.25 2.27 -2.70
N HIS A 161 13.24 1.53 -2.28
CA HIS A 161 13.38 0.52 -1.22
C HIS A 161 13.67 -0.90 -1.72
N LEU A 162 13.25 -1.24 -2.94
CA LEU A 162 13.52 -2.56 -3.51
C LEU A 162 14.66 -2.56 -4.53
N ARG A 163 14.97 -1.40 -5.14
CA ARG A 163 15.99 -1.29 -6.18
C ARG A 163 17.15 -0.39 -5.81
N ALA A 164 17.11 0.20 -4.62
CA ALA A 164 18.10 1.17 -4.12
C ALA A 164 18.35 2.33 -5.11
N THR A 165 17.33 2.73 -5.86
CA THR A 165 17.40 3.84 -6.82
C THR A 165 16.93 5.12 -6.12
N PRO A 166 17.80 6.13 -5.94
CA PRO A 166 17.42 7.38 -5.29
C PRO A 166 16.21 8.05 -5.95
N GLN A 167 15.27 8.50 -5.13
CA GLN A 167 14.03 9.11 -5.60
C GLN A 167 13.85 10.51 -4.99
N PRO A 168 13.93 11.58 -5.78
CA PRO A 168 13.80 12.94 -5.27
C PRO A 168 12.38 13.29 -4.81
N LEU A 169 11.39 12.45 -5.14
CA LEU A 169 10.00 12.61 -4.73
C LEU A 169 9.77 12.18 -3.27
N LEU A 170 10.65 11.35 -2.70
CA LEU A 170 10.55 10.78 -1.35
C LEU A 170 11.62 11.28 -0.41
#